data_96ed865db47e448ef61adc7dae88e948
#
_entry.id   96ed865db47e448ef61adc7dae88e948
#
_cell.length_a   1.000
_cell.length_b   1.000
_cell.length_c   1.000
_cell.angle_alpha   90.00
_cell.angle_beta   90.00
_cell.angle_gamma   90.00
#
_symmetry.space_group_name_H-M   'P 1'
#
loop_
_entity.id
_entity.type
_entity.pdbx_description
1 polymer ?
#
loop_
_entity_poly.entity_id
_entity_poly.type
_entity_poly.pdbx_seq_one_letter_code
_entity_poly.pdbx_strand_id
1 'polypeptide(L)'
;MKIVDGVELHLIKNEKFKMNHITFRFSGDFNQKTVARRVLVAQILATANAKYPTAQRFRERLASLYGATLSTKVSTKGLVHIVDIELSFMKNRYTMANENLLEEVIDFLYQVLFSPLVTVEQYQSKLFELEQTNLINYLKADKDDSFYSSELGLKKLFFENPAFQSSKYGTAELAAAENSYTAFQEFQKMLREDQLDIFILGEFDDYRMLQLFNKFPFEDRHKDLVFDYQQEFGNIVQEKLESREVNQSVLQLGYSFPTRYGDKDYFALLVFNGLFGGFAHSRLFTEVREKEGLAYTIGSHFDIFTGLLNVYAGIDQKNRNKAMQLINKQFSIIKTGRFSEALLKQTKKMLTVNLRLSGDSPKVLIERCYNGQYLENHYSIDEMIDKIDKVSKADILQLTRKIRLQALYFLEGK
;
A
#
# COMPACT_ATOMS: atom_id res chain seq x y z
N MET A 1 -8.43 15.04 -15.86
CA MET A 1 -9.68 15.68 -16.41
C MET A 1 -10.69 15.68 -15.27
N LYS A 2 -11.34 16.80 -15.01
CA LYS A 2 -12.34 16.92 -13.95
C LYS A 2 -13.71 16.44 -14.42
N ILE A 3 -14.38 15.58 -13.67
CA ILE A 3 -15.77 15.19 -13.87
C ILE A 3 -16.70 16.15 -13.11
N VAL A 4 -16.51 16.24 -11.80
CA VAL A 4 -17.09 17.25 -10.88
C VAL A 4 -16.02 17.63 -9.87
N ASP A 5 -16.26 18.61 -8.99
CA ASP A 5 -15.30 18.96 -7.94
C ASP A 5 -15.01 17.73 -7.06
N GLY A 6 -13.72 17.41 -6.85
CA GLY A 6 -13.27 16.25 -6.08
C GLY A 6 -13.45 14.89 -6.77
N VAL A 7 -13.75 14.86 -8.09
CA VAL A 7 -13.76 13.64 -8.92
C VAL A 7 -12.93 13.86 -10.18
N GLU A 8 -11.79 13.21 -10.24
CA GLU A 8 -10.82 13.36 -11.32
C GLU A 8 -10.70 12.09 -12.18
N LEU A 9 -10.68 12.29 -13.51
CA LEU A 9 -10.46 11.23 -14.49
C LEU A 9 -9.03 11.31 -15.03
N HIS A 10 -8.26 10.25 -14.84
CA HIS A 10 -6.87 10.12 -15.28
C HIS A 10 -6.76 9.10 -16.39
N LEU A 11 -6.36 9.54 -17.57
CA LEU A 11 -6.26 8.74 -18.78
C LEU A 11 -4.79 8.38 -19.06
N ILE A 12 -4.44 7.11 -18.91
CA ILE A 12 -3.08 6.58 -19.08
C ILE A 12 -3.07 5.69 -20.32
N LYS A 13 -2.79 6.28 -21.50
CA LYS A 13 -2.67 5.51 -22.74
C LYS A 13 -1.47 4.59 -22.71
N ASN A 14 -1.72 3.31 -22.95
CA ASN A 14 -0.66 2.31 -22.99
C ASN A 14 -1.07 1.12 -23.87
N GLU A 15 -0.32 0.91 -24.95
CA GLU A 15 -0.57 -0.18 -25.90
C GLU A 15 0.10 -1.51 -25.51
N LYS A 16 1.05 -1.46 -24.58
CA LYS A 16 1.86 -2.61 -24.15
C LYS A 16 1.03 -3.72 -23.53
N PHE A 17 0.00 -3.37 -22.75
CA PHE A 17 -0.83 -4.35 -22.05
C PHE A 17 -1.92 -4.92 -22.96
N LYS A 18 -2.22 -6.21 -22.82
CA LYS A 18 -3.35 -6.88 -23.49
C LYS A 18 -4.70 -6.55 -22.86
N MET A 19 -4.68 -6.15 -21.59
CA MET A 19 -5.85 -5.78 -20.81
C MET A 19 -5.92 -4.27 -20.65
N ASN A 20 -7.15 -3.76 -20.56
CA ASN A 20 -7.43 -2.44 -20.03
C ASN A 20 -7.69 -2.54 -18.53
N HIS A 21 -7.40 -1.48 -17.79
CA HIS A 21 -7.59 -1.39 -16.34
C HIS A 21 -8.37 -0.13 -16.01
N ILE A 22 -9.36 -0.28 -15.15
CA ILE A 22 -10.10 0.84 -14.55
C ILE A 22 -9.96 0.72 -13.04
N THR A 23 -9.55 1.80 -12.39
CA THR A 23 -9.43 1.85 -10.93
C THR A 23 -10.18 3.07 -10.41
N PHE A 24 -11.16 2.84 -9.55
CA PHE A 24 -11.77 3.88 -8.71
C PHE A 24 -11.02 3.90 -7.39
N ARG A 25 -10.38 5.02 -7.10
CA ARG A 25 -9.60 5.23 -5.87
C ARG A 25 -10.32 6.23 -4.98
N PHE A 26 -10.86 5.75 -3.89
CA PHE A 26 -11.47 6.55 -2.83
C PHE A 26 -10.43 6.88 -1.77
N SER A 27 -10.08 8.15 -1.65
CA SER A 27 -9.10 8.66 -0.68
C SER A 27 -9.79 9.47 0.39
N GLY A 28 -9.80 8.97 1.62
CA GLY A 28 -10.43 9.61 2.78
C GLY A 28 -9.51 9.60 3.99
N ASP A 29 -9.97 10.13 5.13
CA ASP A 29 -9.19 10.17 6.36
C ASP A 29 -8.98 8.77 6.94
N PHE A 30 -7.76 8.50 7.40
CA PHE A 30 -7.50 7.31 8.19
C PHE A 30 -8.03 7.49 9.62
N ASN A 31 -9.19 6.91 9.88
CA ASN A 31 -9.79 6.92 11.21
C ASN A 31 -9.75 5.52 11.82
N GLN A 32 -8.94 5.36 12.87
CA GLN A 32 -8.73 4.10 13.58
C GLN A 32 -10.05 3.43 14.03
N LYS A 33 -11.08 4.21 14.38
CA LYS A 33 -12.36 3.67 14.88
C LYS A 33 -13.27 3.15 13.78
N THR A 34 -13.14 3.66 12.56
CA THR A 34 -14.06 3.34 11.44
C THR A 34 -13.37 2.61 10.28
N VAL A 35 -12.06 2.38 10.37
CA VAL A 35 -11.30 1.76 9.29
C VAL A 35 -11.83 0.37 8.89
N ALA A 36 -12.25 -0.46 9.87
CA ALA A 36 -12.83 -1.78 9.60
C ALA A 36 -14.11 -1.69 8.75
N ARG A 37 -14.92 -0.64 8.95
CA ARG A 37 -16.12 -0.32 8.18
C ARG A 37 -15.80 -0.09 6.70
N ARG A 38 -14.76 0.72 6.41
CA ARG A 38 -14.29 0.97 5.04
C ARG A 38 -13.80 -0.30 4.34
N VAL A 39 -13.14 -1.19 5.10
CA VAL A 39 -12.70 -2.50 4.59
C VAL A 39 -13.90 -3.40 4.26
N LEU A 40 -14.91 -3.44 5.13
CA LEU A 40 -16.15 -4.18 4.87
C LEU A 40 -16.86 -3.67 3.62
N VAL A 41 -16.95 -2.35 3.45
CA VAL A 41 -17.50 -1.74 2.22
C VAL A 41 -16.73 -2.24 1.00
N ALA A 42 -15.41 -2.20 1.03
CA ALA A 42 -14.57 -2.67 -0.09
C ALA A 42 -14.86 -4.14 -0.45
N GLN A 43 -14.97 -5.03 0.55
CA GLN A 43 -15.27 -6.45 0.33
C GLN A 43 -16.67 -6.66 -0.24
N ILE A 44 -17.68 -5.97 0.30
CA ILE A 44 -19.08 -6.05 -0.15
C ILE A 44 -19.20 -5.63 -1.62
N LEU A 45 -18.55 -4.53 -2.03
CA LEU A 45 -18.58 -4.04 -3.40
C LEU A 45 -17.96 -5.03 -4.42
N ALA A 46 -17.07 -5.91 -3.98
CA ALA A 46 -16.47 -6.95 -4.83
C ALA A 46 -17.25 -8.27 -4.83
N THR A 47 -18.36 -8.37 -4.09
CA THR A 47 -19.07 -9.64 -3.88
C THR A 47 -20.45 -9.68 -4.52
N ALA A 48 -21.26 -8.63 -4.40
CA ALA A 48 -22.63 -8.60 -4.93
C ALA A 48 -23.17 -7.17 -5.05
N ASN A 49 -24.20 -7.00 -5.88
CA ASN A 49 -24.99 -5.78 -6.00
C ASN A 49 -26.47 -6.14 -6.31
N ALA A 50 -27.34 -5.15 -6.40
CA ALA A 50 -28.77 -5.39 -6.63
C ALA A 50 -29.05 -6.13 -7.95
N LYS A 51 -28.29 -5.90 -9.01
CA LYS A 51 -28.43 -6.57 -10.31
C LYS A 51 -27.85 -7.99 -10.29
N TYR A 52 -26.80 -8.22 -9.50
CA TYR A 52 -26.13 -9.51 -9.32
C TYR A 52 -26.07 -9.84 -7.83
N PRO A 53 -27.19 -10.32 -7.24
CA PRO A 53 -27.37 -10.36 -5.78
C PRO A 53 -26.68 -11.52 -5.05
N THR A 54 -25.92 -12.35 -5.78
CA THR A 54 -25.12 -13.43 -5.21
C THR A 54 -23.72 -13.41 -5.77
N ALA A 55 -22.74 -13.87 -4.99
CA ALA A 55 -21.35 -14.00 -5.43
C ALA A 55 -21.22 -14.85 -6.70
N GLN A 56 -22.09 -15.86 -6.87
CA GLN A 56 -22.11 -16.68 -8.07
C GLN A 56 -22.53 -15.84 -9.29
N ARG A 57 -23.68 -15.15 -9.26
CA ARG A 57 -24.17 -14.32 -10.38
C ARG A 57 -23.22 -13.17 -10.71
N PHE A 58 -22.60 -12.60 -9.67
CA PHE A 58 -21.59 -11.55 -9.84
C PHE A 58 -20.38 -12.08 -10.62
N ARG A 59 -19.86 -13.26 -10.26
CA ARG A 59 -18.75 -13.92 -10.95
C ARG A 59 -19.12 -14.40 -12.35
N GLU A 60 -20.34 -14.93 -12.55
CA GLU A 60 -20.87 -15.31 -13.86
C GLU A 60 -20.91 -14.09 -14.82
N ARG A 61 -21.29 -12.92 -14.29
CA ARG A 61 -21.22 -11.67 -15.08
C ARG A 61 -19.80 -11.32 -15.47
N LEU A 62 -18.85 -11.34 -14.54
CA LEU A 62 -17.43 -11.11 -14.85
C LEU A 62 -16.88 -12.12 -15.88
N ALA A 63 -17.26 -13.38 -15.76
CA ALA A 63 -16.89 -14.42 -16.74
C ALA A 63 -17.46 -14.10 -18.13
N SER A 64 -18.73 -13.66 -18.23
CA SER A 64 -19.37 -13.25 -19.49
C SER A 64 -18.73 -12.02 -20.11
N LEU A 65 -18.02 -11.20 -19.34
CA LEU A 65 -17.20 -10.07 -19.80
C LEU A 65 -15.79 -10.52 -20.19
N TYR A 66 -15.68 -11.65 -20.89
CA TYR A 66 -14.41 -12.25 -21.34
C TYR A 66 -13.42 -12.51 -20.20
N GLY A 67 -13.93 -12.94 -19.05
CA GLY A 67 -13.10 -13.20 -17.87
C GLY A 67 -12.54 -11.94 -17.22
N ALA A 68 -13.30 -10.84 -17.27
CA ALA A 68 -12.93 -9.65 -16.51
C ALA A 68 -12.77 -9.97 -15.02
N THR A 69 -11.85 -9.28 -14.37
CA THR A 69 -11.59 -9.46 -12.94
C THR A 69 -11.84 -8.17 -12.19
N LEU A 70 -12.59 -8.26 -11.09
CA LEU A 70 -12.78 -7.17 -10.16
C LEU A 70 -12.19 -7.55 -8.82
N SER A 71 -11.39 -6.66 -8.25
CA SER A 71 -10.79 -6.80 -6.93
C SER A 71 -10.83 -5.47 -6.19
N THR A 72 -10.75 -5.53 -4.88
CA THR A 72 -10.58 -4.35 -4.05
C THR A 72 -9.28 -4.41 -3.27
N LYS A 73 -8.69 -3.25 -3.01
CA LYS A 73 -7.45 -3.13 -2.26
C LYS A 73 -7.57 -1.99 -1.28
N VAL A 74 -7.02 -2.18 -0.10
CA VAL A 74 -6.92 -1.15 0.94
C VAL A 74 -5.46 -0.81 1.18
N SER A 75 -5.14 0.47 1.23
CA SER A 75 -3.80 0.97 1.51
C SER A 75 -3.86 2.28 2.30
N THR A 76 -2.71 2.72 2.81
CA THR A 76 -2.56 3.99 3.51
C THR A 76 -1.36 4.77 2.97
N LYS A 77 -1.47 6.09 2.99
CA LYS A 77 -0.37 7.02 2.72
C LYS A 77 -0.48 8.17 3.73
N GLY A 78 0.42 8.21 4.70
CA GLY A 78 0.26 9.14 5.81
C GLY A 78 -1.11 8.95 6.49
N LEU A 79 -1.87 10.02 6.67
CA LEU A 79 -3.21 10.00 7.25
C LEU A 79 -4.33 9.74 6.24
N VAL A 80 -3.99 9.36 5.00
CA VAL A 80 -4.98 9.01 3.98
C VAL A 80 -5.20 7.51 3.94
N HIS A 81 -6.46 7.09 4.10
CA HIS A 81 -6.92 5.72 3.90
C HIS A 81 -7.52 5.58 2.51
N ILE A 82 -6.96 4.69 1.72
CA ILE A 82 -7.28 4.50 0.31
C ILE A 82 -8.00 3.17 0.12
N VAL A 83 -9.15 3.23 -0.56
CA VAL A 83 -9.88 2.06 -1.05
C VAL A 83 -9.89 2.10 -2.56
N ASP A 84 -9.26 1.11 -3.19
CA ASP A 84 -9.26 0.93 -4.63
C ASP A 84 -10.30 -0.14 -5.02
N ILE A 85 -11.10 0.14 -6.05
CA ILE A 85 -11.90 -0.83 -6.79
C ILE A 85 -11.24 -0.97 -8.15
N GLU A 86 -10.61 -2.11 -8.39
CA GLU A 86 -9.80 -2.38 -9.57
C GLU A 86 -10.54 -3.35 -10.49
N LEU A 87 -10.77 -2.99 -11.74
CA LEU A 87 -11.31 -3.88 -12.75
C LEU A 87 -10.36 -3.99 -13.93
N SER A 88 -10.06 -5.23 -14.33
CA SER A 88 -9.22 -5.53 -15.49
C SER A 88 -10.03 -6.33 -16.51
N PHE A 89 -9.98 -5.92 -17.80
CA PHE A 89 -10.73 -6.55 -18.85
C PHE A 89 -9.97 -6.53 -20.18
N MET A 90 -10.33 -7.42 -21.07
CA MET A 90 -9.67 -7.59 -22.38
C MET A 90 -9.95 -6.38 -23.30
N LYS A 91 -8.97 -6.02 -24.13
CA LYS A 91 -9.19 -5.00 -25.18
C LYS A 91 -10.18 -5.51 -26.24
N ASN A 92 -11.02 -4.64 -26.77
CA ASN A 92 -12.05 -4.99 -27.77
C ASN A 92 -11.50 -5.78 -28.96
N ARG A 93 -10.31 -5.45 -29.44
CA ARG A 93 -9.66 -6.17 -30.58
C ARG A 93 -9.40 -7.65 -30.35
N TYR A 94 -9.52 -8.15 -29.11
CA TYR A 94 -9.36 -9.56 -28.78
C TYR A 94 -10.70 -10.26 -28.50
N THR A 95 -11.84 -9.55 -28.58
CA THR A 95 -13.18 -10.13 -28.47
C THR A 95 -13.59 -10.82 -29.77
N MET A 96 -14.47 -11.83 -29.70
CA MET A 96 -14.84 -12.61 -30.89
C MET A 96 -15.71 -11.86 -31.89
N ALA A 97 -16.51 -10.90 -31.44
CA ALA A 97 -17.56 -10.24 -32.27
C ALA A 97 -17.34 -8.72 -32.41
N ASN A 98 -16.15 -8.20 -32.12
CA ASN A 98 -15.91 -6.76 -32.04
C ASN A 98 -16.90 -6.04 -31.09
N GLU A 99 -17.32 -6.76 -30.03
CA GLU A 99 -18.30 -6.29 -29.06
C GLU A 99 -17.77 -5.07 -28.33
N ASN A 100 -18.68 -4.19 -27.93
CA ASN A 100 -18.31 -3.00 -27.17
C ASN A 100 -18.13 -3.33 -25.67
N LEU A 101 -17.15 -4.20 -25.37
CA LEU A 101 -16.86 -4.70 -24.03
C LEU A 101 -16.61 -3.55 -23.03
N LEU A 102 -16.02 -2.45 -23.49
CA LEU A 102 -15.76 -1.29 -22.66
C LEU A 102 -17.04 -0.71 -22.03
N GLU A 103 -18.10 -0.54 -22.82
CA GLU A 103 -19.36 0.02 -22.32
C GLU A 103 -20.04 -0.93 -21.34
N GLU A 104 -20.01 -2.23 -21.61
CA GLU A 104 -20.57 -3.24 -20.70
C GLU A 104 -19.81 -3.31 -19.37
N VAL A 105 -18.49 -3.13 -19.41
CA VAL A 105 -17.64 -3.07 -18.21
C VAL A 105 -17.94 -1.80 -17.40
N ILE A 106 -18.13 -0.66 -18.07
CA ILE A 106 -18.47 0.61 -17.39
C ILE A 106 -19.89 0.53 -16.81
N ASP A 107 -20.87 -0.09 -17.50
CA ASP A 107 -22.20 -0.35 -16.93
C ASP A 107 -22.09 -1.26 -15.70
N PHE A 108 -21.26 -2.29 -15.77
CA PHE A 108 -21.03 -3.17 -14.62
C PHE A 108 -20.45 -2.40 -13.42
N LEU A 109 -19.46 -1.53 -13.62
CA LEU A 109 -18.92 -0.66 -12.57
C LEU A 109 -19.95 0.33 -12.03
N TYR A 110 -20.81 0.87 -12.90
CA TYR A 110 -21.95 1.68 -12.50
C TYR A 110 -22.85 0.89 -11.53
N GLN A 111 -23.20 -0.36 -11.86
CA GLN A 111 -24.02 -1.22 -11.00
C GLN A 111 -23.33 -1.53 -9.66
N VAL A 112 -22.00 -1.69 -9.64
CA VAL A 112 -21.23 -1.90 -8.41
C VAL A 112 -21.36 -0.71 -7.46
N LEU A 113 -21.25 0.52 -7.99
CA LEU A 113 -21.22 1.74 -7.18
C LEU A 113 -22.63 2.31 -6.89
N PHE A 114 -23.59 2.20 -7.82
CA PHE A 114 -24.86 2.91 -7.73
C PHE A 114 -26.09 1.98 -7.60
N SER A 115 -25.86 0.68 -7.54
CA SER A 115 -26.92 -0.30 -7.30
C SER A 115 -26.53 -1.27 -6.18
N PRO A 116 -26.19 -0.77 -4.97
CA PRO A 116 -25.82 -1.64 -3.87
C PRO A 116 -26.97 -2.58 -3.46
N LEU A 117 -26.64 -3.76 -2.95
CA LEU A 117 -27.64 -4.71 -2.46
C LEU A 117 -28.08 -4.30 -1.04
N VAL A 118 -29.11 -3.45 -0.99
CA VAL A 118 -29.60 -2.82 0.26
C VAL A 118 -31.08 -3.10 0.47
N THR A 119 -31.49 -3.05 1.75
CA THR A 119 -32.88 -3.11 2.20
C THR A 119 -33.05 -2.09 3.32
N VAL A 120 -33.91 -1.08 3.11
CA VAL A 120 -34.19 -0.02 4.11
C VAL A 120 -32.90 0.60 4.69
N GLU A 121 -32.10 1.24 3.84
CA GLU A 121 -30.86 1.96 4.21
C GLU A 121 -29.77 1.13 4.92
N GLN A 122 -29.74 -0.17 4.68
CA GLN A 122 -28.70 -1.07 5.18
C GLN A 122 -28.37 -2.16 4.15
N TYR A 123 -27.15 -2.66 4.16
CA TYR A 123 -26.78 -3.81 3.34
C TYR A 123 -27.62 -5.04 3.70
N GLN A 124 -27.90 -5.90 2.72
CA GLN A 124 -28.54 -7.18 2.98
C GLN A 124 -27.78 -7.97 4.05
N SER A 125 -28.47 -8.42 5.11
CA SER A 125 -27.83 -9.03 6.28
C SER A 125 -26.93 -10.21 5.94
N LYS A 126 -27.39 -11.12 5.08
CA LYS A 126 -26.57 -12.30 4.68
C LYS A 126 -25.26 -11.91 4.00
N LEU A 127 -25.27 -10.90 3.12
CA LEU A 127 -24.07 -10.41 2.46
C LEU A 127 -23.12 -9.76 3.46
N PHE A 128 -23.67 -8.89 4.33
CA PHE A 128 -22.88 -8.23 5.36
C PHE A 128 -22.25 -9.24 6.33
N GLU A 129 -23.01 -10.16 6.88
CA GLU A 129 -22.54 -11.18 7.84
C GLU A 129 -21.45 -12.09 7.24
N LEU A 130 -21.59 -12.43 5.95
CA LEU A 130 -20.56 -13.18 5.23
C LEU A 130 -19.22 -12.42 5.20
N GLU A 131 -19.24 -11.16 4.75
CA GLU A 131 -18.01 -10.37 4.61
C GLU A 131 -17.45 -9.95 5.97
N GLN A 132 -18.30 -9.70 6.96
CA GLN A 132 -17.87 -9.48 8.34
C GLN A 132 -17.12 -10.69 8.90
N THR A 133 -17.68 -11.89 8.70
CA THR A 133 -17.04 -13.13 9.13
C THR A 133 -15.70 -13.35 8.43
N ASN A 134 -15.65 -13.11 7.12
CA ASN A 134 -14.43 -13.22 6.34
C ASN A 134 -13.34 -12.24 6.85
N LEU A 135 -13.71 -10.99 7.11
CA LEU A 135 -12.78 -9.99 7.63
C LEU A 135 -12.28 -10.35 9.04
N ILE A 136 -13.18 -10.77 9.93
CA ILE A 136 -12.81 -11.20 11.29
C ILE A 136 -11.81 -12.36 11.25
N ASN A 137 -12.08 -13.37 10.42
CA ASN A 137 -11.19 -14.52 10.27
C ASN A 137 -9.83 -14.13 9.71
N TYR A 138 -9.81 -13.27 8.70
CA TYR A 138 -8.58 -12.71 8.14
C TYR A 138 -7.75 -11.98 9.22
N LEU A 139 -8.38 -11.07 9.98
CA LEU A 139 -7.71 -10.28 11.01
C LEU A 139 -7.23 -11.13 12.20
N LYS A 140 -7.91 -12.24 12.51
CA LYS A 140 -7.44 -13.20 13.51
C LYS A 140 -6.21 -13.95 13.00
N ALA A 141 -6.22 -14.41 11.76
CA ALA A 141 -5.08 -15.08 11.15
C ALA A 141 -3.85 -14.18 11.06
N ASP A 142 -4.03 -12.89 10.74
CA ASP A 142 -2.94 -11.90 10.72
C ASP A 142 -2.26 -11.72 12.10
N LYS A 143 -3.00 -11.90 13.22
CA LYS A 143 -2.40 -11.84 14.56
C LYS A 143 -1.43 -13.00 14.83
N ASP A 144 -1.62 -14.13 14.16
CA ASP A 144 -0.76 -15.31 14.29
C ASP A 144 0.52 -15.19 13.46
N ASP A 145 0.56 -14.26 12.47
CA ASP A 145 1.80 -13.91 11.77
C ASP A 145 2.73 -13.11 12.67
N SER A 146 3.87 -13.73 13.04
CA SER A 146 4.85 -13.13 13.95
C SER A 146 5.49 -11.86 13.41
N PHE A 147 5.72 -11.76 12.08
CA PHE A 147 6.28 -10.55 11.46
C PHE A 147 5.27 -9.42 11.46
N TYR A 148 4.05 -9.69 11.04
CA TYR A 148 2.99 -8.70 11.01
C TYR A 148 2.65 -8.17 12.41
N SER A 149 2.46 -9.08 13.38
CA SER A 149 2.13 -8.70 14.76
C SER A 149 3.26 -7.95 15.46
N SER A 150 4.53 -8.32 15.21
CA SER A 150 5.68 -7.60 15.75
C SER A 150 5.88 -6.23 15.09
N GLU A 151 5.59 -6.06 13.79
CA GLU A 151 5.60 -4.77 13.13
C GLU A 151 4.55 -3.82 13.73
N LEU A 152 3.33 -4.31 14.01
CA LEU A 152 2.33 -3.52 14.72
C LEU A 152 2.78 -3.18 16.15
N GLY A 153 3.48 -4.10 16.83
CA GLY A 153 4.11 -3.85 18.12
C GLY A 153 5.15 -2.73 18.06
N LEU A 154 6.00 -2.75 17.04
CA LEU A 154 6.96 -1.67 16.77
C LEU A 154 6.26 -0.34 16.51
N LYS A 155 5.24 -0.30 15.65
CA LYS A 155 4.50 0.91 15.32
C LYS A 155 3.85 1.57 16.54
N LYS A 156 3.38 0.79 17.51
CA LYS A 156 2.83 1.29 18.78
C LYS A 156 3.88 1.98 19.67
N LEU A 157 5.16 1.60 19.54
CA LEU A 157 6.26 2.24 20.26
C LEU A 157 6.80 3.45 19.50
N PHE A 158 6.79 3.37 18.17
CA PHE A 158 7.41 4.36 17.31
C PHE A 158 6.54 5.61 17.13
N PHE A 159 5.22 5.44 16.93
CA PHE A 159 4.31 6.53 16.64
C PHE A 159 3.55 7.00 17.88
N GLU A 160 3.42 8.33 18.03
CA GLU A 160 2.54 8.94 19.03
C GLU A 160 1.09 8.99 18.53
N ASN A 161 0.89 9.22 17.23
CA ASN A 161 -0.45 9.28 16.64
C ASN A 161 -1.06 7.86 16.58
N PRO A 162 -2.22 7.64 17.26
CA PRO A 162 -2.88 6.33 17.28
C PRO A 162 -3.26 5.78 15.91
N ALA A 163 -3.45 6.62 14.90
CA ALA A 163 -3.75 6.18 13.53
C ALA A 163 -2.64 5.27 12.99
N PHE A 164 -1.37 5.60 13.22
CA PHE A 164 -0.24 4.79 12.75
C PHE A 164 0.09 3.59 13.64
N GLN A 165 -0.52 3.50 14.82
CA GLN A 165 -0.38 2.36 15.74
C GLN A 165 -1.30 1.20 15.39
N SER A 166 -2.17 1.37 14.38
CA SER A 166 -3.21 0.43 13.99
C SER A 166 -2.98 -0.14 12.60
N SER A 167 -3.58 -1.31 12.35
CA SER A 167 -3.66 -1.89 11.01
C SER A 167 -4.54 -1.01 10.10
N LYS A 168 -4.16 -0.92 8.83
CA LYS A 168 -5.01 -0.34 7.77
C LYS A 168 -6.31 -1.10 7.54
N TYR A 169 -6.44 -2.28 8.11
CA TYR A 169 -7.66 -3.11 8.05
C TYR A 169 -8.50 -3.03 9.34
N GLY A 170 -8.01 -2.34 10.37
CA GLY A 170 -8.64 -2.32 11.69
C GLY A 170 -8.28 -3.54 12.52
N THR A 171 -9.17 -3.93 13.42
CA THR A 171 -9.04 -5.11 14.28
C THR A 171 -10.29 -5.98 14.20
N ALA A 172 -10.17 -7.25 14.60
CA ALA A 172 -11.30 -8.19 14.63
C ALA A 172 -12.44 -7.68 15.55
N GLU A 173 -12.09 -7.01 16.65
CA GLU A 173 -13.06 -6.42 17.59
C GLU A 173 -13.81 -5.25 16.94
N LEU A 174 -13.13 -4.37 16.20
CA LEU A 174 -13.77 -3.29 15.44
C LEU A 174 -14.68 -3.84 14.35
N ALA A 175 -14.20 -4.85 13.59
CA ALA A 175 -15.02 -5.49 12.56
C ALA A 175 -16.26 -6.16 13.15
N ALA A 176 -16.15 -6.82 14.31
CA ALA A 176 -17.27 -7.45 15.00
C ALA A 176 -18.30 -6.45 15.58
N ALA A 177 -17.87 -5.23 15.90
CA ALA A 177 -18.76 -4.17 16.40
C ALA A 177 -19.59 -3.50 15.30
N GLU A 178 -19.26 -3.71 14.02
CA GLU A 178 -19.99 -3.12 12.89
C GLU A 178 -21.28 -3.88 12.57
N ASN A 179 -22.20 -3.19 11.90
CA ASN A 179 -23.44 -3.77 11.41
C ASN A 179 -23.74 -3.30 9.97
N SER A 180 -24.76 -3.90 9.35
CA SER A 180 -25.14 -3.62 7.97
C SER A 180 -25.54 -2.16 7.71
N TYR A 181 -26.09 -1.49 8.71
CA TYR A 181 -26.44 -0.07 8.64
C TYR A 181 -25.17 0.80 8.67
N THR A 182 -24.30 0.61 9.67
CA THR A 182 -23.07 1.43 9.78
C THR A 182 -22.14 1.27 8.58
N ALA A 183 -22.06 0.07 8.01
CA ALA A 183 -21.30 -0.17 6.78
C ALA A 183 -21.91 0.54 5.57
N PHE A 184 -23.23 0.57 5.45
CA PHE A 184 -23.90 1.28 4.36
C PHE A 184 -23.75 2.81 4.50
N GLN A 185 -23.87 3.34 5.70
CA GLN A 185 -23.60 4.77 5.96
C GLN A 185 -22.15 5.16 5.59
N GLU A 186 -21.18 4.30 5.89
CA GLU A 186 -19.79 4.54 5.48
C GLU A 186 -19.63 4.50 3.95
N PHE A 187 -20.30 3.57 3.27
CA PHE A 187 -20.30 3.55 1.80
C PHE A 187 -20.85 4.84 1.20
N GLN A 188 -22.00 5.33 1.72
CA GLN A 188 -22.58 6.59 1.26
C GLN A 188 -21.63 7.76 1.52
N LYS A 189 -20.97 7.77 2.69
CA LYS A 189 -19.97 8.77 3.04
C LYS A 189 -18.78 8.73 2.09
N MET A 190 -18.21 7.55 1.85
CA MET A 190 -17.11 7.38 0.88
C MET A 190 -17.49 7.90 -0.50
N LEU A 191 -18.69 7.56 -0.97
CA LEU A 191 -19.17 7.94 -2.30
C LEU A 191 -19.39 9.44 -2.44
N ARG A 192 -19.70 10.18 -1.36
CA ARG A 192 -20.01 11.61 -1.36
C ARG A 192 -18.86 12.51 -0.90
N GLU A 193 -18.01 12.04 0.01
CA GLU A 193 -17.04 12.89 0.69
C GLU A 193 -15.58 12.59 0.36
N ASP A 194 -15.24 11.34 -0.03
CA ASP A 194 -13.86 11.00 -0.36
C ASP A 194 -13.44 11.67 -1.67
N GLN A 195 -12.18 12.10 -1.75
CA GLN A 195 -11.56 12.41 -3.03
C GLN A 195 -11.59 11.14 -3.91
N LEU A 196 -12.13 11.27 -5.11
CA LEU A 196 -12.25 10.16 -6.04
C LEU A 196 -11.37 10.37 -7.28
N ASP A 197 -10.42 9.50 -7.47
CA ASP A 197 -9.59 9.43 -8.66
C ASP A 197 -9.96 8.19 -9.49
N ILE A 198 -10.36 8.41 -10.73
CA ILE A 198 -10.69 7.33 -11.67
C ILE A 198 -9.54 7.20 -12.65
N PHE A 199 -8.80 6.11 -12.57
CA PHE A 199 -7.70 5.82 -13.49
C PHE A 199 -8.16 4.85 -14.55
N ILE A 200 -7.91 5.20 -15.82
CA ILE A 200 -8.10 4.30 -16.96
C ILE A 200 -6.75 4.10 -17.61
N LEU A 201 -6.29 2.86 -17.63
CA LEU A 201 -5.03 2.51 -18.25
C LEU A 201 -5.26 1.51 -19.38
N GLY A 202 -4.78 1.83 -20.58
CA GLY A 202 -4.87 0.95 -21.72
C GLY A 202 -5.10 1.67 -23.05
N GLU A 203 -5.99 1.11 -23.88
CA GLU A 203 -6.32 1.62 -25.21
C GLU A 203 -7.79 2.04 -25.25
N PHE A 204 -8.05 3.32 -25.43
CA PHE A 204 -9.39 3.92 -25.42
C PHE A 204 -9.38 5.28 -26.10
N ASP A 205 -10.56 5.77 -26.47
CA ASP A 205 -10.80 7.14 -26.92
C ASP A 205 -11.11 8.05 -25.73
N ASP A 206 -10.40 9.18 -25.64
CA ASP A 206 -10.50 10.10 -24.49
C ASP A 206 -11.88 10.74 -24.37
N TYR A 207 -12.45 11.16 -25.50
CA TYR A 207 -13.76 11.80 -25.52
C TYR A 207 -14.86 10.80 -25.14
N ARG A 208 -14.74 9.56 -25.63
CA ARG A 208 -15.68 8.49 -25.28
C ARG A 208 -15.62 8.18 -23.79
N MET A 209 -14.41 8.13 -23.19
CA MET A 209 -14.26 7.94 -21.76
C MET A 209 -14.96 9.04 -20.97
N LEU A 210 -14.71 10.28 -21.31
CA LEU A 210 -15.36 11.41 -20.65
C LEU A 210 -16.89 11.34 -20.74
N GLN A 211 -17.44 11.02 -21.93
CA GLN A 211 -18.88 10.87 -22.11
C GLN A 211 -19.48 9.74 -21.24
N LEU A 212 -18.78 8.63 -21.09
CA LEU A 212 -19.26 7.49 -20.31
C LEU A 212 -19.23 7.80 -18.80
N PHE A 213 -18.16 8.42 -18.29
CA PHE A 213 -18.05 8.75 -16.87
C PHE A 213 -18.89 9.96 -16.45
N ASN A 214 -19.20 10.89 -17.35
CA ASN A 214 -20.14 11.98 -17.08
C ASN A 214 -21.60 11.49 -16.82
N LYS A 215 -21.93 10.24 -17.14
CA LYS A 215 -23.23 9.65 -16.80
C LYS A 215 -23.32 9.16 -15.36
N PHE A 216 -22.20 9.08 -14.66
CA PHE A 216 -22.18 8.70 -13.25
C PHE A 216 -22.70 9.87 -12.40
N PRO A 217 -23.62 9.65 -11.46
CA PRO A 217 -24.23 10.71 -10.67
C PRO A 217 -23.32 11.10 -9.50
N PHE A 218 -22.09 11.49 -9.83
CA PHE A 218 -21.17 12.00 -8.81
C PHE A 218 -21.59 13.43 -8.41
N GLU A 219 -21.42 13.72 -7.12
CA GLU A 219 -21.68 15.03 -6.54
C GLU A 219 -20.36 15.75 -6.27
N ASP A 220 -20.40 17.10 -6.30
CA ASP A 220 -19.24 17.93 -5.92
C ASP A 220 -18.82 17.65 -4.49
N ARG A 221 -17.51 17.58 -4.26
CA ARG A 221 -16.89 17.35 -2.95
C ARG A 221 -15.55 18.03 -2.85
N HIS A 222 -15.14 18.27 -1.63
CA HIS A 222 -13.80 18.74 -1.33
C HIS A 222 -13.22 17.92 -0.20
N LYS A 223 -12.00 17.40 -0.40
CA LYS A 223 -11.29 16.59 0.60
C LYS A 223 -9.83 16.97 0.64
N ASP A 224 -9.39 17.48 1.78
CA ASP A 224 -7.97 17.71 2.04
C ASP A 224 -7.31 16.36 2.38
N LEU A 225 -6.25 16.02 1.64
CA LEU A 225 -5.51 14.79 1.82
C LEU A 225 -4.16 15.07 2.49
N VAL A 226 -3.95 14.53 3.68
CA VAL A 226 -2.73 14.72 4.46
C VAL A 226 -1.82 13.49 4.29
N PHE A 227 -0.90 13.56 3.33
CA PHE A 227 0.03 12.47 3.02
C PHE A 227 1.27 12.45 3.90
N ASP A 228 1.75 13.61 4.32
CA ASP A 228 2.98 13.72 5.08
C ASP A 228 2.70 13.81 6.58
N TYR A 229 3.32 12.92 7.33
CA TYR A 229 3.27 12.94 8.78
C TYR A 229 4.66 12.99 9.36
N GLN A 230 4.89 13.92 10.25
CA GLN A 230 6.13 14.02 11.02
C GLN A 230 5.80 14.19 12.50
N GLN A 231 6.63 13.60 13.33
CA GLN A 231 6.60 13.78 14.76
C GLN A 231 8.01 14.10 15.28
N GLU A 232 8.08 14.77 16.40
CA GLU A 232 9.33 14.96 17.12
C GLU A 232 9.68 13.68 17.89
N PHE A 233 10.95 13.33 17.90
CA PHE A 233 11.43 12.18 18.62
C PHE A 233 12.34 12.60 19.76
N GLY A 234 12.15 11.98 20.92
CA GLY A 234 13.05 12.11 22.06
C GLY A 234 14.41 11.46 21.82
N ASN A 235 15.31 11.62 22.77
CA ASN A 235 16.64 10.99 22.74
C ASN A 235 16.65 9.55 23.32
N ILE A 236 15.50 9.07 23.80
CA ILE A 236 15.39 7.75 24.47
C ILE A 236 14.75 6.78 23.47
N VAL A 237 15.45 5.67 23.23
CA VAL A 237 14.91 4.57 22.42
C VAL A 237 13.85 3.83 23.23
N GLN A 238 12.63 3.72 22.68
CA GLN A 238 11.57 2.95 23.30
C GLN A 238 11.82 1.45 23.05
N GLU A 239 11.76 0.64 24.09
CA GLU A 239 11.99 -0.80 23.98
C GLU A 239 10.83 -1.60 24.59
N LYS A 240 10.40 -2.66 23.88
CA LYS A 240 9.45 -3.64 24.42
C LYS A 240 9.87 -5.05 24.03
N LEU A 241 9.81 -5.94 25.02
CA LEU A 241 9.92 -7.38 24.85
C LEU A 241 8.54 -7.99 25.15
N GLU A 242 8.07 -8.84 24.26
CA GLU A 242 6.80 -9.56 24.40
C GLU A 242 7.02 -11.04 24.09
N SER A 243 6.63 -11.93 25.03
CA SER A 243 6.71 -13.38 24.83
C SER A 243 5.37 -13.92 24.39
N ARG A 244 5.39 -14.78 23.37
CA ARG A 244 4.22 -15.52 22.84
C ARG A 244 4.59 -16.94 22.46
N GLU A 245 3.59 -17.80 22.41
CA GLU A 245 3.73 -19.15 21.83
C GLU A 245 3.76 -19.05 20.31
N VAL A 246 4.92 -18.81 19.74
CA VAL A 246 5.15 -18.71 18.29
C VAL A 246 6.47 -19.41 17.94
N ASN A 247 6.51 -19.99 16.74
CA ASN A 247 7.66 -20.81 16.31
C ASN A 247 8.94 -20.02 16.05
N GLN A 248 8.88 -18.70 15.93
CA GLN A 248 10.03 -17.87 15.58
C GLN A 248 10.00 -16.54 16.34
N SER A 249 11.12 -16.18 16.94
CA SER A 249 11.29 -14.83 17.48
C SER A 249 11.56 -13.82 16.39
N VAL A 250 11.00 -12.62 16.53
CA VAL A 250 11.15 -11.53 15.56
C VAL A 250 11.65 -10.27 16.25
N LEU A 251 12.77 -9.75 15.76
CA LEU A 251 13.32 -8.46 16.15
C LEU A 251 12.90 -7.40 15.15
N GLN A 252 12.34 -6.29 15.63
CA GLN A 252 11.94 -5.13 14.84
C GLN A 252 12.65 -3.89 15.36
N LEU A 253 13.28 -3.12 14.48
CA LEU A 253 13.95 -1.85 14.81
C LEU A 253 13.36 -0.73 13.98
N GLY A 254 12.83 0.31 14.63
CA GLY A 254 12.29 1.50 14.00
C GLY A 254 13.26 2.67 14.06
N TYR A 255 13.69 3.14 12.90
CA TYR A 255 14.52 4.34 12.76
C TYR A 255 13.69 5.47 12.17
N SER A 256 13.84 6.68 12.70
CA SER A 256 13.28 7.89 12.11
C SER A 256 14.21 8.48 11.07
N PHE A 257 13.64 9.09 10.06
CA PHE A 257 14.33 9.93 9.07
C PHE A 257 13.43 11.11 8.66
N PRO A 258 14.00 12.29 8.37
CA PRO A 258 13.22 13.50 8.05
C PRO A 258 12.92 13.69 6.56
N THR A 259 13.39 12.79 5.70
CA THR A 259 13.25 12.89 4.25
C THR A 259 11.81 12.69 3.82
N ARG A 260 11.31 13.57 2.92
CA ARG A 260 9.99 13.48 2.31
C ARG A 260 10.07 12.99 0.87
N TYR A 261 8.93 12.60 0.32
CA TYR A 261 8.83 12.27 -1.10
C TYR A 261 9.21 13.52 -1.94
N GLY A 262 10.14 13.34 -2.89
CA GLY A 262 10.62 14.45 -3.72
C GLY A 262 11.77 15.28 -3.17
N ASP A 263 12.12 15.17 -1.90
CA ASP A 263 13.29 15.81 -1.33
C ASP A 263 14.58 15.41 -2.06
N LYS A 264 15.60 16.28 -1.97
CA LYS A 264 16.94 16.00 -2.49
C LYS A 264 17.52 14.67 -1.97
N ASP A 265 17.24 14.37 -0.70
CA ASP A 265 17.74 13.16 -0.02
C ASP A 265 16.94 11.89 -0.35
N TYR A 266 15.80 12.00 -1.07
CA TYR A 266 14.92 10.87 -1.37
C TYR A 266 15.65 9.74 -2.13
N PHE A 267 16.40 10.09 -3.17
CA PHE A 267 17.14 9.10 -3.96
C PHE A 267 18.32 8.51 -3.18
N ALA A 268 18.94 9.29 -2.29
CA ALA A 268 19.94 8.78 -1.36
C ALA A 268 19.34 7.77 -0.37
N LEU A 269 18.09 7.99 0.08
CA LEU A 269 17.36 7.07 0.94
C LEU A 269 17.03 5.74 0.24
N LEU A 270 16.62 5.79 -1.03
CA LEU A 270 16.42 4.58 -1.86
C LEU A 270 17.71 3.75 -1.96
N VAL A 271 18.83 4.41 -2.30
CA VAL A 271 20.13 3.74 -2.43
C VAL A 271 20.62 3.23 -1.07
N PHE A 272 20.48 4.02 -0.02
CA PHE A 272 20.83 3.60 1.34
C PHE A 272 20.05 2.34 1.76
N ASN A 273 18.72 2.32 1.58
CA ASN A 273 17.92 1.15 1.92
C ASN A 273 18.36 -0.09 1.12
N GLY A 274 18.65 0.08 -0.17
CA GLY A 274 19.17 -1.00 -1.01
C GLY A 274 20.52 -1.56 -0.53
N LEU A 275 21.42 -0.70 -0.07
CA LEU A 275 22.71 -1.09 0.53
C LEU A 275 22.52 -1.78 1.88
N PHE A 276 21.57 -1.28 2.69
CA PHE A 276 21.41 -1.71 4.08
C PHE A 276 20.70 -3.05 4.19
N GLY A 277 19.45 -3.15 3.72
CA GLY A 277 18.65 -4.36 3.88
C GLY A 277 17.63 -4.63 2.76
N GLY A 278 17.54 -3.79 1.72
CA GLY A 278 16.51 -3.88 0.69
C GLY A 278 16.74 -4.92 -0.40
N PHE A 279 17.93 -5.54 -0.47
CA PHE A 279 18.29 -6.51 -1.50
C PHE A 279 19.06 -7.71 -0.94
N ALA A 280 19.08 -8.82 -1.69
CA ALA A 280 19.87 -10.00 -1.32
C ALA A 280 21.40 -9.76 -1.27
N HIS A 281 21.91 -8.72 -1.94
CA HIS A 281 23.32 -8.31 -1.84
C HIS A 281 23.56 -7.24 -0.78
N SER A 282 22.53 -6.85 -0.02
CA SER A 282 22.63 -5.83 1.04
C SER A 282 23.50 -6.30 2.21
N ARG A 283 23.95 -5.32 3.01
CA ARG A 283 24.81 -5.59 4.17
C ARG A 283 24.14 -6.48 5.22
N LEU A 284 22.84 -6.27 5.49
CA LEU A 284 22.11 -7.10 6.45
C LEU A 284 22.02 -8.55 5.95
N PHE A 285 21.65 -8.73 4.69
CA PHE A 285 21.50 -10.06 4.12
C PHE A 285 22.83 -10.84 4.09
N THR A 286 23.88 -10.23 3.53
CA THR A 286 25.18 -10.91 3.34
C THR A 286 25.93 -11.14 4.63
N GLU A 287 25.91 -10.17 5.56
CA GLU A 287 26.72 -10.25 6.77
C GLU A 287 26.01 -10.94 7.95
N VAL A 288 24.69 -10.73 8.10
CA VAL A 288 23.96 -11.26 9.25
C VAL A 288 23.31 -12.61 8.93
N ARG A 289 22.72 -12.76 7.75
CA ARG A 289 22.07 -14.00 7.33
C ARG A 289 23.07 -15.01 6.78
N GLU A 290 23.83 -14.64 5.72
CA GLU A 290 24.67 -15.61 5.02
C GLU A 290 25.95 -15.95 5.77
N LYS A 291 26.71 -14.95 6.24
CA LYS A 291 28.00 -15.20 6.91
C LYS A 291 27.85 -15.68 8.35
N GLU A 292 26.96 -15.03 9.11
CA GLU A 292 26.82 -15.36 10.54
C GLU A 292 25.75 -16.40 10.82
N GLY A 293 24.84 -16.65 9.84
CA GLY A 293 23.76 -17.64 9.98
C GLY A 293 22.76 -17.34 11.09
N LEU A 294 22.64 -16.06 11.51
CA LEU A 294 21.85 -15.68 12.70
C LEU A 294 20.38 -15.42 12.43
N ALA A 295 20.03 -15.13 11.18
CA ALA A 295 18.67 -14.79 10.81
C ALA A 295 18.20 -15.64 9.62
N TYR A 296 17.01 -16.22 9.74
CA TYR A 296 16.35 -16.90 8.61
C TYR A 296 15.84 -15.89 7.59
N THR A 297 15.30 -14.78 8.09
CA THR A 297 14.80 -13.67 7.29
C THR A 297 15.30 -12.38 7.91
N ILE A 298 15.88 -11.48 7.11
CA ILE A 298 16.32 -10.16 7.54
C ILE A 298 16.23 -9.19 6.39
N GLY A 299 15.81 -7.96 6.68
CA GLY A 299 15.72 -6.91 5.68
C GLY A 299 15.41 -5.55 6.26
N SER A 300 15.28 -4.57 5.39
CA SER A 300 14.79 -3.23 5.73
C SER A 300 13.86 -2.69 4.66
N HIS A 301 12.87 -1.93 5.08
CA HIS A 301 12.00 -1.13 4.23
C HIS A 301 11.68 0.19 4.92
N PHE A 302 11.24 1.17 4.16
CA PHE A 302 10.84 2.46 4.72
C PHE A 302 9.50 2.93 4.19
N ASP A 303 8.79 3.68 5.01
CA ASP A 303 7.60 4.41 4.63
C ASP A 303 7.93 5.91 4.57
N ILE A 304 7.94 6.45 3.36
CA ILE A 304 8.31 7.84 3.10
C ILE A 304 7.27 8.83 3.66
N PHE A 305 6.01 8.40 3.82
CA PHE A 305 4.92 9.25 4.29
C PHE A 305 4.91 9.42 5.80
N THR A 306 5.52 8.47 6.52
CA THR A 306 5.55 8.46 8.00
C THR A 306 6.94 8.58 8.59
N GLY A 307 7.99 8.59 7.75
CA GLY A 307 9.38 8.70 8.20
C GLY A 307 9.90 7.50 8.99
N LEU A 308 9.26 6.32 8.84
CA LEU A 308 9.68 5.07 9.48
C LEU A 308 10.57 4.25 8.54
N LEU A 309 11.82 4.01 8.93
CA LEU A 309 12.65 2.95 8.38
C LEU A 309 12.58 1.75 9.34
N ASN A 310 11.98 0.68 8.89
CA ASN A 310 11.86 -0.56 9.64
C ASN A 310 12.96 -1.54 9.23
N VAL A 311 13.65 -2.11 10.22
CA VAL A 311 14.55 -3.27 10.07
C VAL A 311 13.94 -4.43 10.81
N TYR A 312 13.80 -5.56 10.16
CA TYR A 312 13.24 -6.78 10.75
C TYR A 312 14.18 -7.96 10.61
N ALA A 313 14.16 -8.84 11.60
CA ALA A 313 14.94 -10.08 11.59
C ALA A 313 14.19 -11.20 12.32
N GLY A 314 13.97 -12.32 11.62
CA GLY A 314 13.52 -13.58 12.22
C GLY A 314 14.72 -14.36 12.73
N ILE A 315 14.82 -14.55 14.03
CA ILE A 315 16.00 -15.09 14.72
C ILE A 315 15.61 -16.09 15.81
N ASP A 316 16.58 -16.87 16.28
CA ASP A 316 16.42 -17.59 17.54
C ASP A 316 16.46 -16.61 18.71
N GLN A 317 15.67 -16.87 19.76
CA GLN A 317 15.60 -16.07 20.99
C GLN A 317 16.99 -15.73 21.58
N LYS A 318 17.86 -16.74 21.72
CA LYS A 318 19.21 -16.60 22.25
C LYS A 318 20.12 -15.67 21.44
N ASN A 319 19.79 -15.41 20.20
CA ASN A 319 20.61 -14.63 19.26
C ASN A 319 20.25 -13.14 19.24
N ARG A 320 19.25 -12.67 20.03
CA ARG A 320 18.79 -11.27 20.04
C ARG A 320 19.92 -10.26 20.15
N ASN A 321 20.77 -10.37 21.18
CA ASN A 321 21.83 -9.39 21.43
C ASN A 321 22.90 -9.40 20.33
N LYS A 322 23.27 -10.58 19.83
CA LYS A 322 24.23 -10.71 18.73
C LYS A 322 23.67 -10.14 17.43
N ALA A 323 22.40 -10.39 17.12
CA ALA A 323 21.74 -9.83 15.94
C ALA A 323 21.69 -8.29 16.01
N MET A 324 21.30 -7.72 17.15
CA MET A 324 21.31 -6.27 17.37
C MET A 324 22.70 -5.65 17.15
N GLN A 325 23.73 -6.26 17.75
CA GLN A 325 25.12 -5.79 17.59
C GLN A 325 25.55 -5.79 16.11
N LEU A 326 25.21 -6.86 15.39
CA LEU A 326 25.56 -6.96 13.97
C LEU A 326 24.77 -5.98 13.09
N ILE A 327 23.47 -5.80 13.33
CA ILE A 327 22.66 -4.81 12.60
C ILE A 327 23.25 -3.41 12.82
N ASN A 328 23.54 -3.04 14.07
CA ASN A 328 24.15 -1.75 14.40
C ASN A 328 25.55 -1.58 13.80
N LYS A 329 26.35 -2.65 13.74
CA LYS A 329 27.65 -2.65 13.05
C LYS A 329 27.49 -2.39 11.55
N GLN A 330 26.52 -3.04 10.89
CA GLN A 330 26.29 -2.82 9.45
C GLN A 330 25.79 -1.40 9.18
N PHE A 331 24.90 -0.87 10.00
CA PHE A 331 24.48 0.54 9.92
C PHE A 331 25.67 1.49 10.07
N SER A 332 26.52 1.29 11.08
CA SER A 332 27.72 2.10 11.32
C SER A 332 28.72 2.05 10.16
N ILE A 333 28.88 0.88 9.51
CA ILE A 333 29.74 0.74 8.33
C ILE A 333 29.25 1.63 7.18
N ILE A 334 27.92 1.70 6.94
CA ILE A 334 27.37 2.59 5.91
C ILE A 334 27.54 4.04 6.35
N LYS A 335 27.20 4.37 7.61
CA LYS A 335 27.27 5.72 8.18
C LYS A 335 28.69 6.30 8.15
N THR A 336 29.72 5.45 8.19
CA THR A 336 31.13 5.86 8.13
C THR A 336 31.74 5.71 6.71
N GLY A 337 30.93 5.32 5.73
CA GLY A 337 31.38 5.20 4.33
C GLY A 337 32.29 4.00 4.04
N ARG A 338 32.38 3.02 4.96
CA ARG A 338 33.23 1.83 4.83
C ARG A 338 32.54 0.72 4.02
N PHE A 339 31.99 1.06 2.85
CA PHE A 339 31.46 0.13 1.86
C PHE A 339 32.13 0.38 0.51
N SER A 340 32.18 -0.65 -0.33
CA SER A 340 32.88 -0.56 -1.61
C SER A 340 32.09 0.17 -2.68
N GLU A 341 32.79 0.81 -3.63
CA GLU A 341 32.16 1.39 -4.82
C GLU A 341 31.45 0.33 -5.68
N ALA A 342 31.98 -0.90 -5.68
CA ALA A 342 31.34 -2.01 -6.38
C ALA A 342 29.96 -2.32 -5.83
N LEU A 343 29.79 -2.34 -4.49
CA LEU A 343 28.50 -2.55 -3.84
C LEU A 343 27.52 -1.40 -4.14
N LEU A 344 28.00 -0.16 -4.10
CA LEU A 344 27.20 1.01 -4.47
C LEU A 344 26.70 0.90 -5.92
N LYS A 345 27.59 0.60 -6.85
CA LYS A 345 27.25 0.43 -8.28
C LYS A 345 26.26 -0.72 -8.50
N GLN A 346 26.45 -1.84 -7.82
CA GLN A 346 25.53 -2.97 -7.89
C GLN A 346 24.13 -2.59 -7.38
N THR A 347 24.04 -1.87 -6.27
CA THR A 347 22.77 -1.42 -5.68
C THR A 347 22.03 -0.47 -6.61
N LYS A 348 22.71 0.53 -7.19
CA LYS A 348 22.13 1.43 -8.18
C LYS A 348 21.61 0.67 -9.40
N LYS A 349 22.37 -0.27 -9.92
CA LYS A 349 21.96 -1.13 -11.04
C LYS A 349 20.69 -1.92 -10.72
N MET A 350 20.59 -2.49 -9.53
CA MET A 350 19.38 -3.21 -9.10
C MET A 350 18.17 -2.30 -8.97
N LEU A 351 18.33 -1.09 -8.42
CA LEU A 351 17.26 -0.09 -8.39
C LEU A 351 16.81 0.31 -9.79
N THR A 352 17.73 0.54 -10.71
CA THR A 352 17.44 0.84 -12.12
C THR A 352 16.67 -0.29 -12.79
N VAL A 353 17.08 -1.55 -12.58
CA VAL A 353 16.36 -2.71 -13.12
C VAL A 353 14.95 -2.77 -12.55
N ASN A 354 14.78 -2.61 -11.24
CA ASN A 354 13.45 -2.64 -10.60
C ASN A 354 12.55 -1.51 -11.11
N LEU A 355 13.09 -0.30 -11.32
CA LEU A 355 12.32 0.82 -11.89
C LEU A 355 11.87 0.51 -13.32
N ARG A 356 12.72 -0.06 -14.16
CA ARG A 356 12.34 -0.45 -15.53
C ARG A 356 11.28 -1.54 -15.53
N LEU A 357 11.45 -2.58 -14.72
CA LEU A 357 10.44 -3.64 -14.55
C LEU A 357 9.12 -3.12 -14.00
N SER A 358 9.15 -2.08 -13.16
CA SER A 358 7.93 -1.47 -12.62
C SER A 358 7.05 -0.84 -13.70
N GLY A 359 7.62 -0.41 -14.83
CA GLY A 359 6.89 0.06 -16.01
C GLY A 359 6.05 -1.02 -16.70
N ASP A 360 6.22 -2.29 -16.31
CA ASP A 360 5.45 -3.44 -16.81
C ASP A 360 4.25 -3.78 -15.91
N SER A 361 4.05 -3.01 -14.84
CA SER A 361 2.93 -3.19 -13.90
C SER A 361 1.90 -2.08 -14.05
N PRO A 362 0.66 -2.40 -14.48
CA PRO A 362 -0.44 -1.43 -14.53
C PRO A 362 -0.67 -0.72 -13.19
N LYS A 363 -0.59 -1.47 -12.07
CA LYS A 363 -0.77 -0.92 -10.72
C LYS A 363 0.28 0.12 -10.38
N VAL A 364 1.54 -0.10 -10.77
CA VAL A 364 2.62 0.85 -10.51
C VAL A 364 2.47 2.12 -11.36
N LEU A 365 2.01 1.99 -12.61
CA LEU A 365 1.74 3.15 -13.46
C LEU A 365 0.61 4.02 -12.89
N ILE A 366 -0.49 3.40 -12.41
CA ILE A 366 -1.58 4.09 -11.72
C ILE A 366 -1.07 4.78 -10.46
N GLU A 367 -0.27 4.07 -9.66
CA GLU A 367 0.31 4.60 -8.43
C GLU A 367 1.22 5.81 -8.67
N ARG A 368 2.01 5.78 -9.74
CA ARG A 368 2.85 6.91 -10.16
C ARG A 368 2.03 8.11 -10.62
N CYS A 369 0.96 7.88 -11.38
CA CYS A 369 0.05 8.93 -11.79
C CYS A 369 -0.59 9.61 -10.57
N TYR A 370 -1.07 8.83 -9.60
CA TYR A 370 -1.62 9.33 -8.34
C TYR A 370 -0.58 10.12 -7.53
N ASN A 371 0.61 9.57 -7.34
CA ASN A 371 1.68 10.27 -6.63
C ASN A 371 2.09 11.57 -7.33
N GLY A 372 2.14 11.58 -8.67
CA GLY A 372 2.38 12.79 -9.45
C GLY A 372 1.34 13.87 -9.18
N GLN A 373 0.07 13.51 -9.12
CA GLN A 373 -1.03 14.45 -8.89
C GLN A 373 -0.94 15.14 -7.52
N TYR A 374 -0.63 14.39 -6.46
CA TYR A 374 -0.76 14.88 -5.09
C TYR A 374 0.56 15.24 -4.41
N LEU A 375 1.70 14.77 -4.92
CA LEU A 375 2.99 14.97 -4.26
C LEU A 375 3.92 15.91 -5.04
N GLU A 376 3.37 16.65 -6.01
CA GLU A 376 4.09 17.63 -6.83
C GLU A 376 5.39 17.10 -7.47
N ASN A 377 5.43 15.78 -7.73
CA ASN A 377 6.64 15.12 -8.18
C ASN A 377 6.38 14.19 -9.37
N HIS A 378 6.67 14.68 -10.56
CA HIS A 378 6.35 14.05 -11.84
C HIS A 378 7.56 13.37 -12.53
N TYR A 379 8.54 12.87 -11.77
CA TYR A 379 9.69 12.22 -12.39
C TYR A 379 9.28 11.04 -13.27
N SER A 380 9.73 11.05 -14.52
CA SER A 380 9.72 9.89 -15.40
C SER A 380 10.61 8.78 -14.85
N ILE A 381 10.49 7.56 -15.39
CA ILE A 381 11.39 6.45 -15.01
C ILE A 381 12.86 6.82 -15.31
N ASP A 382 13.12 7.42 -16.47
CA ASP A 382 14.47 7.79 -16.87
C ASP A 382 15.04 8.89 -15.96
N GLU A 383 14.26 9.89 -15.61
CA GLU A 383 14.69 10.92 -14.65
C GLU A 383 14.97 10.35 -13.26
N MET A 384 14.16 9.37 -12.80
CA MET A 384 14.44 8.66 -11.53
C MET A 384 15.74 7.88 -11.61
N ILE A 385 16.00 7.19 -12.73
CA ILE A 385 17.24 6.46 -12.97
C ILE A 385 18.44 7.41 -12.95
N ASP A 386 18.35 8.54 -13.66
CA ASP A 386 19.39 9.55 -13.67
C ASP A 386 19.70 10.13 -12.27
N LYS A 387 18.65 10.33 -11.46
CA LYS A 387 18.82 10.79 -10.08
C LYS A 387 19.46 9.73 -9.20
N ILE A 388 19.10 8.46 -9.34
CA ILE A 388 19.75 7.33 -8.64
C ILE A 388 21.22 7.23 -9.04
N ASP A 389 21.53 7.34 -10.33
CA ASP A 389 22.91 7.24 -10.83
C ASP A 389 23.79 8.40 -10.33
N LYS A 390 23.22 9.55 -10.07
CA LYS A 390 23.91 10.73 -9.49
C LYS A 390 24.15 10.65 -7.99
N VAL A 391 23.46 9.75 -7.26
CA VAL A 391 23.70 9.60 -5.82
C VAL A 391 25.15 9.25 -5.54
N SER A 392 25.83 10.05 -4.79
CA SER A 392 27.21 9.85 -4.36
C SER A 392 27.28 9.17 -2.98
N LYS A 393 28.45 8.67 -2.65
CA LYS A 393 28.76 8.19 -1.30
C LYS A 393 28.57 9.29 -0.24
N ALA A 394 28.92 10.53 -0.58
CA ALA A 394 28.75 11.69 0.31
C ALA A 394 27.28 11.95 0.62
N ASP A 395 26.37 11.80 -0.34
CA ASP A 395 24.92 11.98 -0.13
C ASP A 395 24.39 10.94 0.87
N ILE A 396 24.83 9.68 0.74
CA ILE A 396 24.46 8.60 1.67
C ILE A 396 24.98 8.90 3.09
N LEU A 397 26.22 9.39 3.23
CA LEU A 397 26.81 9.78 4.51
C LEU A 397 26.03 10.94 5.15
N GLN A 398 25.65 11.93 4.36
CA GLN A 398 24.86 13.06 4.84
C GLN A 398 23.50 12.62 5.33
N LEU A 399 22.80 11.77 4.56
CA LEU A 399 21.50 11.20 4.93
C LEU A 399 21.60 10.39 6.23
N THR A 400 22.57 9.48 6.35
CA THR A 400 22.66 8.57 7.50
C THR A 400 22.92 9.27 8.81
N ARG A 401 23.44 10.51 8.80
CA ARG A 401 23.57 11.35 10.01
C ARG A 401 22.21 11.76 10.58
N LYS A 402 21.19 11.81 9.75
CA LYS A 402 19.82 12.21 10.12
C LYS A 402 18.97 11.01 10.57
N ILE A 403 19.38 9.78 10.27
CA ILE A 403 18.66 8.56 10.63
C ILE A 403 18.99 8.17 12.06
N ARG A 404 17.97 7.95 12.90
CA ARG A 404 18.13 7.63 14.34
C ARG A 404 17.20 6.48 14.76
N LEU A 405 17.74 5.53 15.50
CA LEU A 405 16.93 4.49 16.16
C LEU A 405 16.02 5.12 17.20
N GLN A 406 14.73 4.81 17.16
CA GLN A 406 13.70 5.35 18.06
C GLN A 406 12.97 4.26 18.83
N ALA A 407 12.77 3.10 18.22
CA ALA A 407 12.02 2.03 18.84
C ALA A 407 12.64 0.66 18.54
N LEU A 408 12.54 -0.23 19.52
CA LEU A 408 12.91 -1.64 19.43
C LEU A 408 11.77 -2.48 19.97
N TYR A 409 11.30 -3.42 19.18
CA TYR A 409 10.32 -4.40 19.61
C TYR A 409 10.85 -5.81 19.37
N PHE A 410 10.79 -6.64 20.39
CA PHE A 410 11.20 -8.04 20.28
C PHE A 410 10.05 -8.97 20.65
N LEU A 411 9.56 -9.70 19.67
CA LEU A 411 8.62 -10.80 19.88
C LEU A 411 9.42 -12.06 20.13
N GLU A 412 9.36 -12.53 21.35
CA GLU A 412 10.05 -13.75 21.80
C GLU A 412 9.15 -14.95 21.60
N GLY A 413 9.57 -15.91 20.75
CA GLY A 413 8.92 -17.21 20.58
C GLY A 413 9.33 -18.18 21.69
N LYS A 414 8.36 -18.87 22.25
CA LYS A 414 8.54 -19.95 23.25
C LYS A 414 8.26 -21.29 22.62
#